data_943ec8ee2b44c52b6db79608a9d4693f
#
_entry.id   943ec8ee2b44c52b6db79608a9d4693f
#
_cell.length_a   1.000
_cell.length_b   1.000
_cell.length_c   1.000
_cell.angle_alpha   90.00
_cell.angle_beta   90.00
_cell.angle_gamma   90.00
#
_symmetry.space_group_name_H-M   'P 1'
#
loop_
_entity.id
_entity.type
_entity.pdbx_description
1 polymer ?
#
loop_
_entity_poly.entity_id
_entity_poly.type
_entity_poly.pdbx_seq_one_letter_code
_entity_poly.pdbx_strand_id
1 'polypeptide(L)'
;VPRNQSKTFLDRTDAGRQLGQRLAGLRGQDVVVLGLPRGGVPVAFEVAKALDAPLDVIVVRKLGVPYRPEVAMGALGEDGTRVLDAHILTSAHVTEEDLRTVETKERQVLEGRRARYRQGRSRTDVHGRMVIVVDDGVATGSTARVACQVAKQLGAARVVLAVPVAPARTMDSFEEADKVVSLVSPRKFQAVGCYYRDFSPTEDDEVVKLLDASRSLQGSGGMAVPARGKGRSKPNRSTSEPA
;
A
#
# COMPACT_ATOMS: atom_id res chain seq x y z
N VAL A 1 17.46 29.90 -19.58
CA VAL A 1 18.05 28.53 -19.49
C VAL A 1 17.34 27.84 -18.34
N PRO A 2 16.58 26.74 -18.55
CA PRO A 2 15.96 26.03 -17.44
C PRO A 2 17.09 25.45 -16.58
N ARG A 3 17.14 25.82 -15.30
CA ARG A 3 17.99 25.17 -14.32
C ARG A 3 17.68 23.68 -14.35
N ASN A 4 18.66 22.88 -14.74
CA ASN A 4 18.68 21.45 -14.67
C ASN A 4 18.25 21.05 -13.24
N GLN A 5 16.99 20.62 -13.04
CA GLN A 5 16.58 20.07 -11.78
C GLN A 5 17.39 18.77 -11.63
N SER A 6 18.40 18.82 -10.78
CA SER A 6 19.22 17.64 -10.47
C SER A 6 18.25 16.54 -10.06
N LYS A 7 18.30 15.40 -10.78
CA LYS A 7 17.48 14.23 -10.45
C LYS A 7 17.74 13.89 -8.99
N THR A 8 16.67 13.81 -8.21
CA THR A 8 16.71 13.74 -6.75
C THR A 8 17.07 12.33 -6.27
N PHE A 9 16.56 11.31 -6.96
CA PHE A 9 16.78 9.89 -6.62
C PHE A 9 17.64 9.20 -7.67
N LEU A 10 18.48 8.26 -7.23
CA LEU A 10 19.23 7.40 -8.14
C LEU A 10 18.28 6.46 -8.89
N ASP A 11 17.46 5.75 -8.12
CA ASP A 11 16.47 4.78 -8.57
C ASP A 11 15.33 4.65 -7.52
N ARG A 12 14.42 3.71 -7.71
CA ARG A 12 13.32 3.42 -6.78
C ARG A 12 13.80 2.88 -5.43
N THR A 13 14.90 2.15 -5.41
CA THR A 13 15.50 1.63 -4.18
C THR A 13 16.05 2.77 -3.32
N ASP A 14 16.79 3.69 -3.91
CA ASP A 14 17.29 4.88 -3.23
C ASP A 14 16.14 5.74 -2.68
N ALA A 15 15.11 5.99 -3.50
CA ALA A 15 13.90 6.70 -3.09
C ALA A 15 13.20 6.01 -1.92
N GLY A 16 13.10 4.69 -1.96
CA GLY A 16 12.50 3.87 -0.90
C GLY A 16 13.27 3.94 0.41
N ARG A 17 14.59 3.92 0.37
CA ARG A 17 15.45 4.09 1.57
C ARG A 17 15.24 5.45 2.22
N GLN A 18 15.23 6.52 1.43
CA GLN A 18 14.97 7.87 1.93
C GLN A 18 13.56 8.00 2.52
N LEU A 19 12.56 7.40 1.86
CA LEU A 19 11.17 7.39 2.35
C LEU A 19 11.04 6.59 3.65
N GLY A 20 11.70 5.44 3.75
CA GLY A 20 11.77 4.64 4.97
C GLY A 20 12.38 5.40 6.15
N GLN A 21 13.46 6.15 5.92
CA GLN A 21 14.05 7.04 6.93
C GLN A 21 13.06 8.12 7.39
N ARG A 22 12.31 8.70 6.45
CA ARG A 22 11.28 9.73 6.76
C ARG A 22 10.13 9.17 7.59
N LEU A 23 9.85 7.88 7.48
CA LEU A 23 8.80 7.16 8.19
C LEU A 23 9.30 6.42 9.43
N ALA A 24 10.58 6.51 9.78
CA ALA A 24 11.22 5.72 10.86
C ALA A 24 10.52 5.82 12.23
N GLY A 25 9.82 6.93 12.51
CA GLY A 25 9.01 7.10 13.73
C GLY A 25 7.80 6.15 13.84
N LEU A 26 7.48 5.40 12.78
CA LEU A 26 6.41 4.39 12.77
C LEU A 26 6.94 2.97 13.03
N ARG A 27 8.26 2.80 13.17
CA ARG A 27 8.85 1.48 13.47
C ARG A 27 8.34 0.95 14.81
N GLY A 28 7.98 -0.33 14.85
CA GLY A 28 7.45 -0.98 16.04
C GLY A 28 5.96 -0.75 16.31
N GLN A 29 5.28 0.03 15.45
CA GLN A 29 3.82 0.11 15.45
C GLN A 29 3.23 -1.04 14.63
N ASP A 30 1.94 -1.33 14.83
CA ASP A 30 1.22 -2.35 14.04
C ASP A 30 0.89 -1.81 12.64
N VAL A 31 1.88 -1.88 11.76
CA VAL A 31 1.85 -1.31 10.41
C VAL A 31 1.89 -2.43 9.37
N VAL A 32 1.19 -2.24 8.26
CA VAL A 32 1.34 -2.99 7.01
C VAL A 32 1.73 -2.03 5.89
N VAL A 33 2.74 -2.37 5.12
CA VAL A 33 3.14 -1.60 3.93
C VAL A 33 2.55 -2.26 2.69
N LEU A 34 1.80 -1.50 1.90
CA LEU A 34 1.17 -1.95 0.67
C LEU A 34 1.74 -1.19 -0.53
N GLY A 35 2.52 -1.89 -1.36
CA GLY A 35 3.06 -1.32 -2.59
C GLY A 35 2.04 -1.33 -3.74
N LEU A 36 1.92 -0.22 -4.46
CA LEU A 36 1.16 -0.17 -5.71
C LEU A 36 1.98 -0.78 -6.86
N PRO A 37 1.53 -1.89 -7.45
CA PRO A 37 2.26 -2.50 -8.56
C PRO A 37 2.18 -1.63 -9.83
N ARG A 38 3.25 -1.56 -10.60
CA ARG A 38 4.53 -2.22 -10.42
C ARG A 38 5.54 -1.35 -9.69
N GLY A 39 5.70 -0.09 -10.10
CA GLY A 39 6.78 0.81 -9.68
C GLY A 39 6.82 1.13 -8.18
N GLY A 40 5.68 1.10 -7.50
CA GLY A 40 5.63 1.34 -6.04
C GLY A 40 6.23 0.20 -5.21
N VAL A 41 6.33 -1.02 -5.74
CA VAL A 41 6.79 -2.18 -4.94
C VAL A 41 8.27 -2.11 -4.56
N PRO A 42 9.22 -1.73 -5.43
CA PRO A 42 10.62 -1.53 -5.02
C PRO A 42 10.77 -0.45 -3.93
N VAL A 43 9.99 0.63 -4.01
CA VAL A 43 9.97 1.67 -2.98
C VAL A 43 9.39 1.14 -1.67
N ALA A 44 8.26 0.42 -1.75
CA ALA A 44 7.58 -0.18 -0.60
C ALA A 44 8.44 -1.22 0.12
N PHE A 45 9.25 -1.98 -0.63
CA PHE A 45 10.17 -2.97 -0.06
C PHE A 45 11.19 -2.31 0.89
N GLU A 46 11.82 -1.22 0.49
CA GLU A 46 12.76 -0.51 1.35
C GLU A 46 12.07 0.17 2.54
N VAL A 47 10.84 0.68 2.35
CA VAL A 47 10.02 1.22 3.46
C VAL A 47 9.69 0.13 4.47
N ALA A 48 9.18 -1.03 4.02
CA ALA A 48 8.84 -2.16 4.88
C ALA A 48 10.05 -2.66 5.67
N LYS A 49 11.21 -2.77 5.01
CA LYS A 49 12.49 -3.14 5.63
C LYS A 49 12.91 -2.13 6.70
N ALA A 50 12.79 -0.82 6.44
CA ALA A 50 13.14 0.22 7.41
C ALA A 50 12.25 0.22 8.65
N LEU A 51 10.95 -0.12 8.48
CA LEU A 51 9.96 -0.18 9.55
C LEU A 51 9.89 -1.51 10.27
N ASP A 52 10.54 -2.56 9.74
CA ASP A 52 10.39 -3.94 10.17
C ASP A 52 8.92 -4.39 10.12
N ALA A 53 8.24 -4.04 9.02
CA ALA A 53 6.81 -4.22 8.82
C ALA A 53 6.51 -5.20 7.67
N PRO A 54 5.37 -5.90 7.71
CA PRO A 54 4.91 -6.72 6.59
C PRO A 54 4.78 -5.90 5.31
N LEU A 55 5.28 -6.47 4.20
CA LEU A 55 5.07 -5.96 2.85
C LEU A 55 4.06 -6.82 2.11
N ASP A 56 3.12 -6.17 1.46
CA ASP A 56 2.25 -6.80 0.46
C ASP A 56 1.97 -5.82 -0.69
N VAL A 57 1.27 -6.29 -1.71
CA VAL A 57 0.76 -5.44 -2.79
C VAL A 57 -0.70 -5.08 -2.55
N ILE A 58 -1.10 -3.92 -3.02
CA ILE A 58 -2.52 -3.57 -3.17
C ILE A 58 -2.85 -3.50 -4.65
N VAL A 59 -3.56 -4.52 -5.13
CA VAL A 59 -3.98 -4.56 -6.54
C VAL A 59 -5.34 -3.91 -6.66
N VAL A 60 -5.37 -2.81 -7.37
CA VAL A 60 -6.59 -2.03 -7.59
C VAL A 60 -6.80 -1.71 -9.06
N ARG A 61 -8.04 -1.49 -9.43
CA ARG A 61 -8.43 -1.04 -10.77
C ARG A 61 -9.44 0.09 -10.65
N LYS A 62 -9.14 1.19 -11.36
CA LYS A 62 -10.06 2.30 -11.51
C LYS A 62 -11.22 1.90 -12.42
N LEU A 63 -12.43 2.18 -12.01
CA LEU A 63 -13.62 2.11 -12.87
C LEU A 63 -13.81 3.48 -13.51
N GLY A 64 -13.46 3.60 -14.78
CA GLY A 64 -13.67 4.83 -15.54
C GLY A 64 -15.10 4.92 -16.08
N VAL A 65 -15.66 6.12 -16.18
CA VAL A 65 -16.92 6.35 -16.89
C VAL A 65 -16.76 5.87 -18.35
N PRO A 66 -17.70 5.11 -18.93
CA PRO A 66 -17.55 4.47 -20.24
C PRO A 66 -17.07 5.38 -21.38
N TYR A 67 -17.61 6.60 -21.45
CA TYR A 67 -17.31 7.61 -22.46
C TYR A 67 -16.32 8.68 -21.96
N ARG A 68 -15.85 8.60 -20.71
CA ARG A 68 -14.83 9.45 -20.10
C ARG A 68 -13.96 8.63 -19.16
N PRO A 69 -13.11 7.71 -19.69
CA PRO A 69 -12.36 6.76 -18.87
C PRO A 69 -11.34 7.41 -17.93
N GLU A 70 -11.00 8.68 -18.14
CA GLU A 70 -10.19 9.48 -17.22
C GLU A 70 -10.95 9.84 -15.92
N VAL A 71 -12.29 9.96 -15.97
CA VAL A 71 -13.13 10.23 -14.81
C VAL A 71 -13.41 8.92 -14.08
N ALA A 72 -13.01 8.85 -12.81
CA ALA A 72 -13.26 7.66 -11.99
C ALA A 72 -14.67 7.70 -11.42
N MET A 73 -15.50 6.71 -11.77
CA MET A 73 -16.80 6.46 -11.14
C MET A 73 -16.72 5.44 -9.99
N GLY A 74 -15.54 4.88 -9.77
CA GLY A 74 -15.31 3.92 -8.71
C GLY A 74 -13.98 3.20 -8.82
N ALA A 75 -13.86 2.15 -8.04
CA ALA A 75 -12.68 1.32 -7.89
C ALA A 75 -13.02 -0.13 -7.60
N LEU A 76 -12.21 -1.04 -8.08
CA LEU A 76 -12.18 -2.44 -7.67
C LEU A 76 -10.88 -2.75 -6.94
N GLY A 77 -10.98 -3.47 -5.85
CA GLY A 77 -9.90 -4.14 -5.16
C GLY A 77 -10.02 -5.64 -5.25
N GLU A 78 -9.06 -6.34 -4.68
CA GLU A 78 -9.10 -7.79 -4.52
C GLU A 78 -10.29 -8.22 -3.65
N ASP A 79 -10.63 -9.51 -3.70
CA ASP A 79 -11.65 -10.16 -2.86
C ASP A 79 -13.05 -9.52 -2.96
N GLY A 80 -13.36 -8.95 -4.14
CA GLY A 80 -14.65 -8.35 -4.42
C GLY A 80 -14.86 -6.95 -3.84
N THR A 81 -13.83 -6.37 -3.22
CA THR A 81 -13.88 -5.01 -2.70
C THR A 81 -14.23 -4.03 -3.82
N ARG A 82 -15.26 -3.20 -3.58
CA ARG A 82 -15.77 -2.23 -4.54
C ARG A 82 -16.07 -0.90 -3.84
N VAL A 83 -15.59 0.18 -4.41
CA VAL A 83 -15.91 1.55 -4.02
C VAL A 83 -16.57 2.24 -5.21
N LEU A 84 -17.72 2.86 -5.01
CA LEU A 84 -18.43 3.61 -6.05
C LEU A 84 -18.66 5.06 -5.59
N ASP A 85 -18.56 5.98 -6.53
CA ASP A 85 -18.92 7.38 -6.35
C ASP A 85 -20.33 7.61 -6.88
N ALA A 86 -21.31 7.69 -5.96
CA ALA A 86 -22.71 7.87 -6.30
C ALA A 86 -22.97 9.21 -7.04
N HIS A 87 -22.20 10.26 -6.72
CA HIS A 87 -22.35 11.55 -7.39
C HIS A 87 -21.89 11.47 -8.84
N ILE A 88 -20.75 10.83 -9.10
CA ILE A 88 -20.25 10.64 -10.47
C ILE A 88 -21.19 9.71 -11.27
N LEU A 89 -21.66 8.62 -10.68
CA LEU A 89 -22.60 7.72 -11.35
C LEU A 89 -23.87 8.48 -11.80
N THR A 90 -24.44 9.29 -10.92
CA THR A 90 -25.65 10.07 -11.20
C THR A 90 -25.38 11.19 -12.23
N SER A 91 -24.34 12.00 -12.03
CA SER A 91 -24.04 13.14 -12.88
C SER A 91 -23.59 12.76 -14.29
N ALA A 92 -22.96 11.58 -14.41
CA ALA A 92 -22.54 11.03 -15.70
C ALA A 92 -23.60 10.12 -16.34
N HIS A 93 -24.79 9.98 -15.73
CA HIS A 93 -25.87 9.11 -16.22
C HIS A 93 -25.43 7.67 -16.54
N VAL A 94 -24.54 7.12 -15.70
CA VAL A 94 -24.04 5.75 -15.86
C VAL A 94 -25.16 4.77 -15.51
N THR A 95 -25.49 3.89 -16.44
CA THR A 95 -26.50 2.85 -16.21
C THR A 95 -25.88 1.66 -15.45
N GLU A 96 -26.73 0.81 -14.87
CA GLU A 96 -26.28 -0.46 -14.25
C GLU A 96 -25.63 -1.39 -15.27
N GLU A 97 -26.01 -1.34 -16.53
CA GLU A 97 -25.41 -2.14 -17.61
C GLU A 97 -24.02 -1.63 -17.96
N ASP A 98 -23.85 -0.30 -18.07
CA ASP A 98 -22.56 0.35 -18.27
C ASP A 98 -21.60 -0.03 -17.15
N LEU A 99 -22.04 0.10 -15.90
CA LEU A 99 -21.25 -0.21 -14.72
C LEU A 99 -20.80 -1.69 -14.72
N ARG A 100 -21.72 -2.62 -14.96
CA ARG A 100 -21.43 -4.06 -15.06
C ARG A 100 -20.43 -4.37 -16.15
N THR A 101 -20.54 -3.73 -17.30
CA THR A 101 -19.63 -3.91 -18.45
C THR A 101 -18.20 -3.50 -18.07
N VAL A 102 -18.04 -2.31 -17.48
CA VAL A 102 -16.73 -1.81 -17.04
C VAL A 102 -16.18 -2.68 -15.91
N GLU A 103 -16.99 -3.03 -14.91
CA GLU A 103 -16.58 -3.90 -13.80
C GLU A 103 -16.07 -5.25 -14.29
N THR A 104 -16.80 -5.90 -15.19
CA THR A 104 -16.42 -7.23 -15.71
C THR A 104 -15.06 -7.18 -16.39
N LYS A 105 -14.82 -6.18 -17.23
CA LYS A 105 -13.53 -5.99 -17.90
C LYS A 105 -12.40 -5.74 -16.90
N GLU A 106 -12.59 -4.80 -15.97
CA GLU A 106 -11.55 -4.44 -15.02
C GLU A 106 -11.29 -5.54 -13.99
N ARG A 107 -12.31 -6.34 -13.64
CA ARG A 107 -12.17 -7.51 -12.77
C ARG A 107 -11.30 -8.59 -13.40
N GLN A 108 -11.45 -8.88 -14.70
CA GLN A 108 -10.59 -9.83 -15.40
C GLN A 108 -9.10 -9.41 -15.33
N VAL A 109 -8.83 -8.13 -15.55
CA VAL A 109 -7.46 -7.58 -15.46
C VAL A 109 -6.93 -7.65 -14.03
N LEU A 110 -7.77 -7.34 -13.04
CA LEU A 110 -7.42 -7.40 -11.62
C LEU A 110 -7.06 -8.83 -11.20
N GLU A 111 -7.90 -9.80 -11.54
CA GLU A 111 -7.67 -11.21 -11.20
C GLU A 111 -6.40 -11.78 -11.86
N GLY A 112 -6.11 -11.41 -13.09
CA GLY A 112 -4.85 -11.79 -13.74
C GLY A 112 -3.63 -11.26 -12.99
N ARG A 113 -3.66 -10.02 -12.53
CA ARG A 113 -2.58 -9.44 -11.71
C ARG A 113 -2.51 -10.07 -10.32
N ARG A 114 -3.66 -10.26 -9.67
CA ARG A 114 -3.77 -10.93 -8.38
C ARG A 114 -3.13 -12.31 -8.43
N ALA A 115 -3.51 -13.14 -9.40
CA ALA A 115 -2.96 -14.48 -9.57
C ALA A 115 -1.43 -14.46 -9.72
N ARG A 116 -0.91 -13.52 -10.50
CA ARG A 116 0.54 -13.37 -10.75
C ARG A 116 1.32 -12.99 -9.50
N TYR A 117 0.85 -11.99 -8.75
CA TYR A 117 1.58 -11.50 -7.56
C TYR A 117 1.35 -12.36 -6.32
N ARG A 118 0.18 -12.95 -6.19
CA ARG A 118 -0.18 -13.77 -5.02
C ARG A 118 0.35 -15.20 -5.11
N GLN A 119 0.41 -15.79 -6.31
CA GLN A 119 0.83 -17.19 -6.50
C GLN A 119 0.14 -18.17 -5.52
N GLY A 120 -1.18 -18.03 -5.34
CA GLY A 120 -1.98 -18.82 -4.41
C GLY A 120 -1.92 -18.41 -2.94
N ARG A 121 -1.17 -17.37 -2.58
CA ARG A 121 -1.03 -16.89 -1.20
C ARG A 121 -2.15 -15.91 -0.84
N SER A 122 -2.56 -15.94 0.42
CA SER A 122 -3.51 -14.98 0.97
C SER A 122 -2.90 -13.58 1.06
N ARG A 123 -3.75 -12.58 0.98
CA ARG A 123 -3.38 -11.18 1.27
C ARG A 123 -3.04 -11.02 2.76
N THR A 124 -2.09 -10.12 3.06
CA THR A 124 -1.83 -9.69 4.43
C THR A 124 -3.07 -9.01 5.00
N ASP A 125 -3.48 -9.42 6.20
CA ASP A 125 -4.61 -8.78 6.89
C ASP A 125 -4.25 -7.35 7.29
N VAL A 126 -5.15 -6.42 6.99
CA VAL A 126 -5.02 -4.99 7.28
C VAL A 126 -6.08 -4.48 8.25
N HIS A 127 -7.03 -5.34 8.65
CA HIS A 127 -8.12 -4.95 9.52
C HIS A 127 -7.60 -4.47 10.89
N GLY A 128 -8.05 -3.30 11.32
CA GLY A 128 -7.65 -2.68 12.58
C GLY A 128 -6.22 -2.14 12.62
N ARG A 129 -5.44 -2.26 11.54
CA ARG A 129 -4.01 -1.90 11.48
C ARG A 129 -3.80 -0.57 10.75
N MET A 130 -2.63 0.04 10.98
CA MET A 130 -2.18 1.15 10.15
C MET A 130 -1.66 0.62 8.82
N VAL A 131 -2.15 1.16 7.72
CA VAL A 131 -1.70 0.83 6.36
C VAL A 131 -0.90 1.99 5.79
N ILE A 132 0.28 1.70 5.24
CA ILE A 132 1.06 2.64 4.45
C ILE A 132 0.97 2.21 2.99
N VAL A 133 0.21 2.96 2.19
CA VAL A 133 0.15 2.79 0.74
C VAL A 133 1.34 3.51 0.12
N VAL A 134 2.13 2.80 -0.67
CA VAL A 134 3.37 3.31 -1.27
C VAL A 134 3.32 3.21 -2.79
N ASP A 135 3.71 4.29 -3.47
CA ASP A 135 3.94 4.32 -4.91
C ASP A 135 5.30 4.97 -5.22
N ASP A 136 5.81 4.85 -6.45
CA ASP A 136 7.08 5.47 -6.90
C ASP A 136 6.95 6.98 -7.12
N GLY A 137 5.75 7.48 -7.17
CA GLY A 137 5.39 8.90 -7.23
C GLY A 137 3.97 9.09 -7.70
N VAL A 138 3.43 10.23 -7.37
CA VAL A 138 2.04 10.58 -7.69
C VAL A 138 2.02 11.79 -8.60
N ALA A 139 1.30 11.69 -9.72
CA ALA A 139 0.99 12.84 -10.58
C ALA A 139 -0.40 13.41 -10.28
N THR A 140 -1.45 12.75 -10.74
CA THR A 140 -2.86 13.10 -10.46
C THR A 140 -3.40 12.45 -9.20
N GLY A 141 -2.79 11.35 -8.77
CA GLY A 141 -3.21 10.61 -7.60
C GLY A 141 -4.35 9.61 -7.82
N SER A 142 -4.88 9.48 -9.03
CA SER A 142 -6.06 8.63 -9.29
C SER A 142 -5.91 7.20 -8.75
N THR A 143 -4.79 6.52 -9.04
CA THR A 143 -4.54 5.15 -8.57
C THR A 143 -4.34 5.10 -7.06
N ALA A 144 -3.57 6.05 -6.52
CA ALA A 144 -3.29 6.11 -5.09
C ALA A 144 -4.57 6.40 -4.28
N ARG A 145 -5.48 7.26 -4.78
CA ARG A 145 -6.79 7.51 -4.17
C ARG A 145 -7.60 6.23 -4.07
N VAL A 146 -7.72 5.52 -5.19
CA VAL A 146 -8.38 4.22 -5.26
C VAL A 146 -7.79 3.23 -4.26
N ALA A 147 -6.46 3.14 -4.17
CA ALA A 147 -5.79 2.24 -3.24
C ALA A 147 -6.07 2.60 -1.77
N CYS A 148 -6.06 3.89 -1.42
CA CYS A 148 -6.40 4.34 -0.08
C CYS A 148 -7.86 4.05 0.29
N GLN A 149 -8.80 4.27 -0.65
CA GLN A 149 -10.21 3.92 -0.46
C GLN A 149 -10.40 2.41 -0.25
N VAL A 150 -9.75 1.58 -1.08
CA VAL A 150 -9.78 0.12 -0.93
C VAL A 150 -9.17 -0.30 0.41
N ALA A 151 -8.05 0.26 0.84
CA ALA A 151 -7.46 -0.04 2.15
C ALA A 151 -8.40 0.29 3.31
N LYS A 152 -9.11 1.44 3.27
CA LYS A 152 -10.15 1.80 4.24
C LYS A 152 -11.31 0.79 4.23
N GLN A 153 -11.78 0.39 3.05
CA GLN A 153 -12.88 -0.57 2.90
C GLN A 153 -12.49 -1.97 3.42
N LEU A 154 -11.21 -2.31 3.39
CA LEU A 154 -10.66 -3.54 3.98
C LEU A 154 -10.51 -3.45 5.51
N GLY A 155 -10.94 -2.37 6.13
CA GLY A 155 -10.95 -2.19 7.58
C GLY A 155 -9.65 -1.64 8.18
N ALA A 156 -8.77 -1.03 7.39
CA ALA A 156 -7.60 -0.35 7.94
C ALA A 156 -8.03 0.73 8.95
N ALA A 157 -7.43 0.72 10.15
CA ALA A 157 -7.73 1.73 11.18
C ALA A 157 -7.19 3.12 10.81
N ARG A 158 -6.12 3.14 10.04
CA ARG A 158 -5.50 4.37 9.53
C ARG A 158 -4.81 4.10 8.21
N VAL A 159 -4.92 5.04 7.27
CA VAL A 159 -4.28 4.95 5.94
C VAL A 159 -3.34 6.13 5.76
N VAL A 160 -2.07 5.82 5.49
CA VAL A 160 -1.02 6.79 5.15
C VAL A 160 -0.63 6.57 3.70
N LEU A 161 -0.70 7.60 2.86
CA LEU A 161 -0.06 7.58 1.55
C LEU A 161 1.38 8.06 1.68
N ALA A 162 2.34 7.29 1.22
CA ALA A 162 3.75 7.64 1.26
C ALA A 162 4.39 7.47 -0.11
N VAL A 163 4.96 8.57 -0.65
CA VAL A 163 5.54 8.60 -1.99
C VAL A 163 6.82 9.44 -2.03
N PRO A 164 7.81 9.10 -2.87
CA PRO A 164 9.00 9.92 -3.02
C PRO A 164 8.71 11.32 -3.58
N VAL A 165 7.77 11.42 -4.52
CA VAL A 165 7.43 12.70 -5.16
C VAL A 165 5.95 12.81 -5.47
N ALA A 166 5.36 13.98 -5.14
CA ALA A 166 4.00 14.36 -5.53
C ALA A 166 3.91 15.88 -5.67
N PRO A 167 3.12 16.42 -6.63
CA PRO A 167 2.87 17.86 -6.70
C PRO A 167 2.20 18.36 -5.41
N ALA A 168 2.60 19.55 -4.91
CA ALA A 168 2.03 20.12 -3.70
C ALA A 168 0.50 20.18 -3.77
N ARG A 169 -0.06 20.65 -4.88
CA ARG A 169 -1.52 20.71 -5.10
C ARG A 169 -2.24 19.35 -4.96
N THR A 170 -1.59 18.26 -5.38
CA THR A 170 -2.17 16.91 -5.25
C THR A 170 -2.19 16.46 -3.80
N MET A 171 -1.15 16.81 -3.03
CA MET A 171 -1.09 16.47 -1.61
C MET A 171 -2.17 17.22 -0.81
N ASP A 172 -2.38 18.50 -1.09
CA ASP A 172 -3.36 19.32 -0.38
C ASP A 172 -4.82 18.88 -0.62
N SER A 173 -5.07 18.20 -1.76
CA SER A 173 -6.41 17.72 -2.15
C SER A 173 -6.65 16.25 -1.88
N PHE A 174 -5.78 15.58 -1.12
CA PHE A 174 -5.84 14.12 -0.93
C PHE A 174 -6.63 13.76 0.34
N GLU A 175 -7.94 13.52 0.19
CA GLU A 175 -8.88 13.25 1.30
C GLU A 175 -8.98 11.74 1.63
N GLU A 176 -8.53 10.86 0.73
CA GLU A 176 -8.67 9.41 0.86
C GLU A 176 -7.65 8.78 1.82
N ALA A 177 -6.61 9.53 2.20
CA ALA A 177 -5.64 9.11 3.21
C ALA A 177 -5.72 10.01 4.45
N ASP A 178 -5.51 9.44 5.63
CA ASP A 178 -5.48 10.20 6.89
C ASP A 178 -4.21 11.04 7.03
N LYS A 179 -3.19 10.68 6.26
CA LYS A 179 -1.95 11.44 6.15
C LYS A 179 -1.28 11.18 4.80
N VAL A 180 -0.70 12.22 4.21
CA VAL A 180 0.16 12.12 3.02
C VAL A 180 1.58 12.49 3.40
N VAL A 181 2.54 11.67 2.99
CA VAL A 181 3.98 11.88 3.19
C VAL A 181 4.67 11.88 1.84
N SER A 182 5.38 12.95 1.51
CA SER A 182 6.23 13.04 0.33
C SER A 182 7.61 13.56 0.70
N LEU A 183 8.64 13.11 0.00
CA LEU A 183 10.00 13.63 0.15
C LEU A 183 10.18 14.92 -0.65
N VAL A 184 9.58 14.98 -1.83
CA VAL A 184 9.67 16.14 -2.74
C VAL A 184 8.28 16.54 -3.20
N SER A 185 7.92 17.81 -2.99
CA SER A 185 6.63 18.36 -3.38
C SER A 185 6.81 19.60 -4.27
N PRO A 186 7.11 19.40 -5.55
CA PRO A 186 7.42 20.50 -6.46
C PRO A 186 6.17 21.28 -6.84
N ARG A 187 6.32 22.62 -6.96
CA ARG A 187 5.27 23.48 -7.51
C ARG A 187 5.09 23.32 -9.03
N LYS A 188 6.19 23.08 -9.75
CA LYS A 188 6.20 22.78 -11.18
C LYS A 188 6.55 21.30 -11.35
N PHE A 189 5.54 20.50 -11.62
CA PHE A 189 5.65 19.07 -11.82
C PHE A 189 5.41 18.73 -13.29
N GLN A 190 6.27 17.90 -13.87
CA GLN A 190 6.12 17.40 -15.24
C GLN A 190 5.70 15.93 -15.24
N ALA A 191 6.54 15.06 -14.70
CA ALA A 191 6.32 13.63 -14.60
C ALA A 191 7.15 13.05 -13.46
N VAL A 192 6.71 11.92 -12.88
CA VAL A 192 7.41 11.22 -11.81
C VAL A 192 8.86 10.89 -12.21
N GLY A 193 9.07 10.34 -13.41
CA GLY A 193 10.37 9.92 -13.90
C GLY A 193 11.41 11.03 -14.02
N CYS A 194 11.00 12.32 -14.04
CA CYS A 194 11.93 13.44 -14.06
C CYS A 194 12.77 13.56 -12.77
N TYR A 195 12.32 12.92 -11.69
CA TYR A 195 12.96 12.96 -10.36
C TYR A 195 13.91 11.78 -10.13
N TYR A 196 13.99 10.85 -11.08
CA TYR A 196 14.84 9.67 -11.01
C TYR A 196 15.95 9.72 -12.06
N ARG A 197 17.14 9.26 -11.71
CA ARG A 197 18.23 9.07 -12.69
C ARG A 197 17.96 7.83 -13.54
N ASP A 198 17.59 6.73 -12.89
CA ASP A 198 17.08 5.53 -13.51
C ASP A 198 15.60 5.34 -13.12
N PHE A 199 14.70 5.35 -14.11
CA PHE A 199 13.28 5.09 -13.99
C PHE A 199 12.83 3.97 -14.92
N SER A 200 13.71 3.01 -15.16
CA SER A 200 13.42 1.82 -15.97
C SER A 200 12.16 1.12 -15.47
N PRO A 201 11.32 0.56 -16.35
CA PRO A 201 10.11 -0.15 -15.95
C PRO A 201 10.41 -1.29 -14.98
N THR A 202 9.65 -1.36 -13.89
CA THR A 202 9.65 -2.53 -13.00
C THR A 202 8.84 -3.65 -13.64
N GLU A 203 9.41 -4.82 -13.73
CA GLU A 203 8.75 -5.99 -14.30
C GLU A 203 7.97 -6.78 -13.23
N ASP A 204 6.97 -7.56 -13.69
CA ASP A 204 6.13 -8.34 -12.77
C ASP A 204 6.94 -9.38 -11.96
N ASP A 205 7.98 -9.98 -12.59
CA ASP A 205 8.85 -10.94 -11.92
C ASP A 205 9.71 -10.30 -10.82
N GLU A 206 10.08 -9.04 -10.98
CA GLU A 206 10.74 -8.24 -9.94
C GLU A 206 9.81 -8.02 -8.75
N VAL A 207 8.54 -7.68 -9.01
CA VAL A 207 7.52 -7.55 -7.96
C VAL A 207 7.41 -8.83 -7.14
N VAL A 208 7.30 -9.98 -7.79
CA VAL A 208 7.21 -11.30 -7.12
C VAL A 208 8.45 -11.57 -6.27
N LYS A 209 9.66 -11.34 -6.81
CA LYS A 209 10.92 -11.52 -6.08
C LYS A 209 11.01 -10.66 -4.82
N LEU A 210 10.59 -9.40 -4.90
CA LEU A 210 10.62 -8.48 -3.75
C LEU A 210 9.62 -8.90 -2.66
N LEU A 211 8.43 -9.38 -3.04
CA LEU A 211 7.45 -9.92 -2.09
C LEU A 211 7.97 -11.15 -1.38
N ASP A 212 8.64 -12.05 -2.09
CA ASP A 212 9.23 -13.27 -1.50
C ASP A 212 10.41 -12.95 -0.60
N ALA A 213 11.28 -12.03 -1.01
CA ALA A 213 12.40 -11.57 -0.19
C ALA A 213 11.93 -10.93 1.13
N SER A 214 10.87 -10.11 1.08
CA SER A 214 10.30 -9.49 2.29
C SER A 214 9.80 -10.53 3.29
N ARG A 215 9.11 -11.57 2.82
CA ARG A 215 8.61 -12.66 3.69
C ARG A 215 9.74 -13.45 4.33
N SER A 216 10.80 -13.70 3.58
CA SER A 216 11.99 -14.41 4.11
C SER A 216 12.66 -13.62 5.24
N LEU A 217 12.70 -12.30 5.14
CA LEU A 217 13.23 -11.42 6.19
C LEU A 217 12.40 -11.50 7.48
N GLN A 218 11.07 -11.59 7.37
CA GLN A 218 10.17 -11.69 8.52
C GLN A 218 10.18 -13.09 9.17
N GLY A 219 10.33 -14.16 8.37
CA GLY A 219 10.43 -15.53 8.87
C GLY A 219 11.69 -15.80 9.70
N SER A 220 12.78 -15.06 9.44
CA SER A 220 14.05 -15.20 10.17
C SER A 220 14.05 -14.44 11.51
N GLY A 221 13.14 -13.48 11.74
CA GLY A 221 13.04 -12.70 12.99
C GLY A 221 12.17 -13.36 14.07
N GLY A 222 11.45 -14.44 13.74
CA GLY A 222 10.47 -15.10 14.61
C GLY A 222 10.99 -16.26 15.44
N MET A 223 12.25 -16.27 15.90
CA MET A 223 12.72 -17.31 16.82
C MET A 223 12.38 -16.94 18.26
N ALA A 224 11.26 -17.49 18.70
CA ALA A 224 10.85 -17.90 20.05
C ALA A 224 11.42 -17.10 21.24
N VAL A 225 10.57 -16.29 21.85
CA VAL A 225 10.66 -16.04 23.29
C VAL A 225 10.19 -17.33 24.00
N PRO A 226 11.03 -18.03 24.81
CA PRO A 226 10.57 -19.19 25.55
C PRO A 226 9.54 -18.74 26.60
N ALA A 227 8.39 -19.40 26.64
CA ALA A 227 7.36 -19.19 27.64
C ALA A 227 7.96 -19.32 29.03
N ARG A 228 7.93 -18.25 29.82
CA ARG A 228 8.32 -18.27 31.25
C ARG A 228 7.41 -19.28 31.95
N GLY A 229 8.06 -20.31 32.50
CA GLY A 229 7.44 -21.41 33.19
C GLY A 229 6.50 -20.95 34.30
N LYS A 230 5.32 -21.53 34.32
CA LYS A 230 4.36 -21.46 35.41
C LYS A 230 5.04 -21.94 36.69
N GLY A 231 5.16 -21.06 37.67
CA GLY A 231 5.63 -21.37 39.00
C GLY A 231 4.77 -22.48 39.63
N ARG A 232 5.45 -23.54 40.07
CA ARG A 232 4.86 -24.62 40.86
C ARG A 232 4.29 -24.05 42.17
N SER A 233 2.98 -24.07 42.33
CA SER A 233 2.33 -23.92 43.61
C SER A 233 2.66 -25.12 44.53
N LYS A 234 3.22 -24.87 45.68
CA LYS A 234 3.44 -25.86 46.74
C LYS A 234 2.10 -26.25 47.36
N PRO A 235 1.86 -27.54 47.70
CA PRO A 235 0.68 -27.95 48.42
C PRO A 235 0.79 -27.55 49.90
N ASN A 236 -0.25 -26.93 50.40
CA ASN A 236 -0.45 -26.58 51.81
C ASN A 236 -0.75 -27.82 52.60
N ARG A 237 0.11 -28.18 53.57
CA ARG A 237 -0.14 -29.24 54.55
C ARG A 237 -1.05 -28.70 55.65
N SER A 238 -2.26 -29.16 55.72
CA SER A 238 -3.13 -29.02 56.92
C SER A 238 -2.68 -30.03 57.95
N THR A 239 -2.22 -29.50 59.08
CA THR A 239 -2.08 -30.28 60.33
C THR A 239 -3.39 -30.21 61.09
N SER A 240 -4.05 -31.36 61.21
CA SER A 240 -5.09 -31.56 62.18
C SER A 240 -4.47 -31.99 63.51
N GLU A 241 -4.82 -31.36 64.59
CA GLU A 241 -4.61 -31.89 65.96
C GLU A 241 -5.95 -32.05 66.65
N PRO A 242 -6.09 -33.11 67.44
CA PRO A 242 -7.33 -33.39 68.16
C PRO A 242 -7.23 -33.05 69.64
N ALA A 243 -8.31 -32.58 70.22
CA ALA A 243 -8.76 -32.83 71.62
C ALA A 243 -10.15 -32.31 71.83
#